data_47a4b3d2df0e4ee10d1ecc96c8016f4e
#
_entry.id   47a4b3d2df0e4ee10d1ecc96c8016f4e
#
_cell.length_a   1.000
_cell.length_b   1.000
_cell.length_c   1.000
_cell.angle_alpha   90.00
_cell.angle_beta   90.00
_cell.angle_gamma   90.00
#
_symmetry.space_group_name_H-M   'P 1'
#
loop_
_entity.id
_entity.type
_entity.pdbx_description
1 polymer ?
#
loop_
_entity_poly.entity_id
_entity_poly.type
_entity_poly.pdbx_seq_one_letter_code
_entity_poly.pdbx_strand_id
1 'polypeptide(L)'
;MKTHKRSRNGKAEVLRHAKEGESLERAWRIVGKPKVLYPPKEYKYVQELANLQFELIKLQEWVRTNGLRVAVLFEGRDAAGKGGVIKRIAAPLNPRICRIVALGTPTERERGQWYFQRYVAELPGRGEIVLFDRSWYNRAGVERVMGFCTDDEYWEFLRACPVFEEMLIRSGTHLVKYWFSVSDEQQEARFKERMQNPFKRWKLSPMDLEARKRWVEYSKAKDTMFEHTDTKFSPWHVVDADNKKRARLNCIHHLLEQVPYRDMSPIQFPLPPRQSETGYKRPKKSSQHFVPAIY
;
A
#
# COMPACT_ATOMS: atom_id res chain seq x y z
N MET A 1 -11.11 38.89 -27.33
CA MET A 1 -10.77 37.52 -27.72
C MET A 1 -9.27 37.39 -27.86
N LYS A 2 -8.58 36.84 -26.83
CA LYS A 2 -7.14 36.53 -26.94
C LYS A 2 -7.01 35.01 -26.98
N THR A 3 -6.69 34.49 -28.14
CA THR A 3 -6.42 33.08 -28.38
C THR A 3 -5.11 32.67 -27.71
N HIS A 4 -5.14 31.82 -26.70
CA HIS A 4 -3.96 31.21 -26.14
C HIS A 4 -3.37 30.21 -27.14
N LYS A 5 -2.28 30.62 -27.82
CA LYS A 5 -1.37 29.71 -28.52
C LYS A 5 -0.73 28.79 -27.47
N ARG A 6 -1.22 27.55 -27.35
CA ARG A 6 -0.51 26.52 -26.57
C ARG A 6 0.80 26.18 -27.25
N SER A 7 1.89 26.54 -26.60
CA SER A 7 3.27 26.36 -27.03
C SER A 7 3.60 24.90 -27.32
N ARG A 8 4.08 24.60 -28.52
CA ARG A 8 4.68 23.30 -28.89
C ARG A 8 5.93 22.94 -28.06
N ASN A 9 6.55 23.93 -27.39
CA ASN A 9 7.78 23.76 -26.60
C ASN A 9 7.59 22.94 -25.30
N GLY A 10 6.40 22.98 -24.66
CA GLY A 10 6.15 22.19 -23.45
C GLY A 10 6.20 20.66 -23.66
N LYS A 11 5.90 20.20 -24.87
CA LYS A 11 6.01 18.77 -25.23
C LYS A 11 7.45 18.27 -25.31
N ALA A 12 8.36 19.12 -25.81
CA ALA A 12 9.77 18.79 -25.96
C ALA A 12 10.50 18.81 -24.61
N GLU A 13 10.10 19.67 -23.69
CA GLU A 13 10.70 19.82 -22.36
C GLU A 13 10.29 18.67 -21.43
N VAL A 14 9.03 18.27 -21.44
CA VAL A 14 8.53 17.09 -20.71
C VAL A 14 9.22 15.80 -21.18
N LEU A 15 9.53 15.70 -22.48
CA LEU A 15 10.22 14.55 -23.06
C LEU A 15 11.73 14.54 -22.76
N ARG A 16 12.36 15.70 -22.49
CA ARG A 16 13.78 15.79 -22.12
C ARG A 16 14.06 15.28 -20.69
N HIS A 17 13.14 15.47 -19.77
CA HIS A 17 13.27 14.97 -18.39
C HIS A 17 13.00 13.47 -18.23
N ALA A 18 12.54 12.79 -19.30
CA ALA A 18 12.28 11.34 -19.29
C ALA A 18 13.54 10.47 -19.43
N LYS A 19 14.74 11.07 -19.52
CA LYS A 19 15.99 10.33 -19.79
C LYS A 19 16.68 9.71 -18.57
N GLU A 20 16.14 9.89 -17.38
CA GLU A 20 16.77 9.43 -16.15
C GLU A 20 16.05 8.18 -15.59
N GLY A 21 16.35 7.00 -16.11
CA GLY A 21 15.87 5.74 -15.55
C GLY A 21 15.87 4.61 -16.58
N GLU A 22 16.95 3.87 -16.68
CA GLU A 22 17.08 2.71 -17.60
C GLU A 22 15.93 1.71 -17.54
N SER A 23 15.35 1.50 -16.36
CA SER A 23 14.24 0.55 -16.15
C SER A 23 12.93 1.03 -16.78
N LEU A 24 12.64 2.32 -16.70
CA LEU A 24 11.43 2.91 -17.29
C LEU A 24 11.53 3.02 -18.81
N GLU A 25 12.71 3.36 -19.35
CA GLU A 25 12.93 3.36 -20.79
C GLU A 25 12.75 1.97 -21.40
N ARG A 26 13.19 0.92 -20.72
CA ARG A 26 12.98 -0.46 -21.14
C ARG A 26 11.49 -0.83 -21.15
N ALA A 27 10.73 -0.47 -20.11
CA ALA A 27 9.29 -0.68 -20.06
C ALA A 27 8.55 0.10 -21.15
N TRP A 28 8.95 1.34 -21.45
CA TRP A 28 8.34 2.14 -22.52
C TRP A 28 8.65 1.64 -23.93
N ARG A 29 9.73 0.92 -24.15
CA ARG A 29 9.98 0.24 -25.42
C ARG A 29 8.96 -0.87 -25.67
N ILE A 30 8.46 -1.49 -24.61
CA ILE A 30 7.48 -2.59 -24.68
C ILE A 30 6.05 -2.06 -24.78
N VAL A 31 5.65 -1.08 -23.94
CA VAL A 31 4.25 -0.65 -23.79
C VAL A 31 3.94 0.72 -24.37
N GLY A 32 4.96 1.44 -24.84
CA GLY A 32 4.82 2.81 -25.34
C GLY A 32 4.87 3.88 -24.24
N LYS A 33 5.18 5.12 -24.67
CA LYS A 33 5.25 6.25 -23.73
C LYS A 33 3.86 6.75 -23.36
N PRO A 34 3.62 7.13 -22.09
CA PRO A 34 2.33 7.67 -21.68
C PRO A 34 2.01 8.97 -22.46
N LYS A 35 0.79 9.06 -22.94
CA LYS A 35 0.30 10.23 -23.72
C LYS A 35 -0.21 11.38 -22.82
N VAL A 36 -0.18 11.22 -21.50
CA VAL A 36 -0.71 12.20 -20.54
C VAL A 36 0.37 13.25 -20.23
N LEU A 37 -0.02 14.53 -20.33
CA LEU A 37 0.84 15.67 -19.97
C LEU A 37 0.59 16.05 -18.51
N TYR A 38 1.64 15.99 -17.69
CA TYR A 38 1.62 16.45 -16.31
C TYR A 38 2.40 17.77 -16.16
N PRO A 39 2.06 18.63 -15.18
CA PRO A 39 2.95 19.72 -14.78
C PRO A 39 4.34 19.17 -14.39
N PRO A 40 5.45 19.91 -14.56
CA PRO A 40 6.81 19.38 -14.37
C PRO A 40 7.03 18.67 -13.02
N LYS A 41 6.59 19.27 -11.90
CA LYS A 41 6.67 18.64 -10.56
C LYS A 41 5.81 17.37 -10.42
N GLU A 42 4.66 17.34 -11.08
CA GLU A 42 3.77 16.17 -11.10
C GLU A 42 4.36 15.07 -11.97
N TYR A 43 4.93 15.43 -13.10
CA TYR A 43 5.60 14.51 -14.01
C TYR A 43 6.76 13.78 -13.33
N LYS A 44 7.64 14.51 -12.62
CA LYS A 44 8.74 13.87 -11.87
C LYS A 44 8.23 12.87 -10.85
N TYR A 45 7.19 13.21 -10.09
CA TYR A 45 6.58 12.27 -9.13
C TYR A 45 6.02 11.02 -9.81
N VAL A 46 5.32 11.20 -10.93
CA VAL A 46 4.71 10.07 -11.67
C VAL A 46 5.78 9.15 -12.24
N GLN A 47 6.88 9.74 -12.76
CA GLN A 47 8.01 9.00 -13.29
C GLN A 47 8.72 8.17 -12.20
N GLU A 48 9.06 8.80 -11.06
CA GLU A 48 9.68 8.10 -9.94
C GLU A 48 8.78 6.99 -9.37
N LEU A 49 7.48 7.27 -9.26
CA LEU A 49 6.53 6.26 -8.83
C LEU A 49 6.48 5.07 -9.81
N ALA A 50 6.49 5.32 -11.11
CA ALA A 50 6.47 4.26 -12.12
C ALA A 50 7.75 3.41 -12.08
N ASN A 51 8.92 4.03 -11.85
CA ASN A 51 10.18 3.32 -11.64
C ASN A 51 10.08 2.36 -10.44
N LEU A 52 9.64 2.87 -9.29
CA LEU A 52 9.49 2.08 -8.08
C LEU A 52 8.44 0.98 -8.24
N GLN A 53 7.37 1.25 -8.98
CA GLN A 53 6.34 0.25 -9.28
C GLN A 53 6.86 -0.88 -10.18
N PHE A 54 7.77 -0.56 -11.09
CA PHE A 54 8.44 -1.58 -11.90
C PHE A 54 9.35 -2.47 -11.04
N GLU A 55 10.08 -1.89 -10.09
CA GLU A 55 10.87 -2.67 -9.13
C GLU A 55 9.99 -3.55 -8.21
N LEU A 56 8.80 -3.07 -7.81
CA LEU A 56 7.83 -3.89 -7.07
C LEU A 56 7.36 -5.13 -7.86
N ILE A 57 7.24 -5.03 -9.19
CA ILE A 57 6.91 -6.19 -10.04
C ILE A 57 8.05 -7.22 -9.98
N LYS A 58 9.32 -6.78 -10.03
CA LYS A 58 10.47 -7.68 -9.89
C LYS A 58 10.50 -8.35 -8.52
N LEU A 59 10.26 -7.58 -7.46
CA LEU A 59 10.13 -8.09 -6.10
C LEU A 59 9.04 -9.17 -6.02
N GLN A 60 7.86 -8.91 -6.59
CA GLN A 60 6.77 -9.88 -6.61
C GLN A 60 7.18 -11.19 -7.29
N GLU A 61 7.80 -11.13 -8.46
CA GLU A 61 8.25 -12.32 -9.17
C GLU A 61 9.31 -13.10 -8.37
N TRP A 62 10.20 -12.40 -7.70
CA TRP A 62 11.16 -13.00 -6.79
C TRP A 62 10.49 -13.70 -5.62
N VAL A 63 9.56 -13.04 -4.95
CA VAL A 63 8.78 -13.59 -3.82
C VAL A 63 8.04 -14.85 -4.24
N ARG A 64 7.34 -14.79 -5.38
CA ARG A 64 6.59 -15.92 -5.94
C ARG A 64 7.49 -17.11 -6.24
N THR A 65 8.58 -16.87 -6.94
CA THR A 65 9.48 -17.96 -7.44
C THR A 65 10.26 -18.61 -6.31
N ASN A 66 10.70 -17.83 -5.33
CA ASN A 66 11.46 -18.36 -4.18
C ASN A 66 10.55 -18.78 -3.00
N GLY A 67 9.25 -18.63 -3.12
CA GLY A 67 8.30 -19.00 -2.08
C GLY A 67 8.47 -18.20 -0.78
N LEU A 68 8.91 -16.95 -0.88
CA LEU A 68 9.04 -16.08 0.29
C LEU A 68 7.67 -15.72 0.86
N ARG A 69 7.63 -15.37 2.14
CA ARG A 69 6.44 -14.84 2.82
C ARG A 69 6.74 -13.44 3.29
N VAL A 70 5.98 -12.47 2.81
CA VAL A 70 6.21 -11.05 3.11
C VAL A 70 4.96 -10.45 3.75
N ALA A 71 5.07 -9.97 4.98
CA ALA A 71 4.02 -9.25 5.70
C ALA A 71 4.48 -7.81 5.95
N VAL A 72 3.69 -6.84 5.51
CA VAL A 72 3.99 -5.41 5.69
C VAL A 72 2.86 -4.76 6.48
N LEU A 73 3.18 -4.20 7.64
CA LEU A 73 2.22 -3.50 8.50
C LEU A 73 2.27 -2.00 8.25
N PHE A 74 1.10 -1.41 8.05
CA PHE A 74 0.94 0.03 7.88
C PHE A 74 0.14 0.61 9.03
N GLU A 75 0.83 1.18 9.98
CA GLU A 75 0.27 1.84 11.16
C GLU A 75 0.52 3.35 11.14
N GLY A 76 -0.07 4.08 12.07
CA GLY A 76 0.11 5.51 12.20
C GLY A 76 -1.20 6.28 12.32
N ARG A 77 -1.06 7.59 12.44
CA ARG A 77 -2.17 8.53 12.67
C ARG A 77 -3.24 8.46 11.59
N ASP A 78 -4.46 8.82 11.96
CA ASP A 78 -5.53 8.99 10.99
C ASP A 78 -5.19 10.12 10.02
N ALA A 79 -5.65 9.98 8.78
CA ALA A 79 -5.30 10.86 7.67
C ALA A 79 -3.79 10.94 7.32
N ALA A 80 -2.89 10.17 7.96
CA ALA A 80 -1.46 10.16 7.62
C ALA A 80 -1.16 9.72 6.18
N GLY A 81 -2.03 8.90 5.56
CA GLY A 81 -1.89 8.54 4.15
C GLY A 81 -1.55 7.08 3.88
N LYS A 82 -1.65 6.21 4.88
CA LYS A 82 -1.44 4.75 4.81
C LYS A 82 -2.08 4.12 3.57
N GLY A 83 -3.39 4.18 3.43
CA GLY A 83 -4.10 3.60 2.29
C GLY A 83 -3.72 4.19 0.93
N GLY A 84 -3.11 5.39 0.92
CA GLY A 84 -2.56 5.99 -0.30
C GLY A 84 -1.25 5.35 -0.75
N VAL A 85 -0.42 4.90 0.17
CA VAL A 85 0.82 4.13 -0.10
C VAL A 85 0.46 2.70 -0.46
N ILE A 86 -0.35 2.02 0.35
CA ILE A 86 -0.83 0.65 0.12
C ILE A 86 -1.37 0.50 -1.31
N LYS A 87 -2.25 1.42 -1.74
CA LYS A 87 -2.78 1.42 -3.12
C LYS A 87 -1.71 1.56 -4.20
N ARG A 88 -0.61 2.30 -3.97
CA ARG A 88 0.47 2.46 -4.96
C ARG A 88 1.37 1.23 -5.00
N ILE A 89 1.55 0.56 -3.87
CA ILE A 89 2.27 -0.72 -3.83
C ILE A 89 1.44 -1.80 -4.54
N ALA A 90 0.18 -1.94 -4.20
CA ALA A 90 -0.67 -3.01 -4.75
C ALA A 90 -1.04 -2.81 -6.23
N ALA A 91 -1.12 -1.55 -6.72
CA ALA A 91 -1.62 -1.26 -8.07
C ALA A 91 -0.93 -2.00 -9.22
N PRO A 92 0.41 -2.16 -9.26
CA PRO A 92 1.09 -2.88 -10.31
C PRO A 92 1.15 -4.40 -10.09
N LEU A 93 0.77 -4.88 -8.89
CA LEU A 93 0.99 -6.26 -8.47
C LEU A 93 -0.22 -7.16 -8.78
N ASN A 94 0.06 -8.44 -8.97
CA ASN A 94 -0.98 -9.44 -9.16
C ASN A 94 -1.75 -9.66 -7.84
N PRO A 95 -3.08 -9.47 -7.81
CA PRO A 95 -3.87 -9.61 -6.59
C PRO A 95 -3.94 -11.05 -6.03
N ARG A 96 -3.50 -12.04 -6.81
CA ARG A 96 -3.35 -13.44 -6.32
C ARG A 96 -2.05 -13.64 -5.53
N ILE A 97 -1.09 -12.72 -5.65
CA ILE A 97 0.22 -12.78 -4.99
C ILE A 97 0.30 -11.71 -3.90
N CYS A 98 -0.20 -10.50 -4.18
CA CYS A 98 -0.23 -9.39 -3.24
C CYS A 98 -1.67 -9.05 -2.88
N ARG A 99 -2.04 -9.22 -1.62
CA ARG A 99 -3.36 -8.87 -1.10
C ARG A 99 -3.29 -7.82 0.00
N ILE A 100 -4.36 -7.04 0.12
CA ILE A 100 -4.53 -6.04 1.17
C ILE A 100 -5.47 -6.62 2.22
N VAL A 101 -5.06 -6.57 3.47
CA VAL A 101 -5.85 -6.97 4.63
C VAL A 101 -6.22 -5.73 5.43
N ALA A 102 -7.51 -5.49 5.60
CA ALA A 102 -8.05 -4.40 6.41
C ALA A 102 -9.21 -4.97 7.24
N LEU A 103 -8.88 -5.52 8.41
CA LEU A 103 -9.87 -6.15 9.28
C LEU A 103 -10.76 -5.08 9.94
N GLY A 104 -12.06 -5.31 9.92
CA GLY A 104 -13.04 -4.49 10.62
C GLY A 104 -13.05 -4.71 12.13
N THR A 105 -14.05 -4.19 12.81
CA THR A 105 -14.31 -4.47 14.23
C THR A 105 -14.44 -5.98 14.45
N PRO A 106 -13.82 -6.55 15.50
CA PRO A 106 -13.93 -7.97 15.79
C PRO A 106 -15.39 -8.40 15.98
N THR A 107 -15.74 -9.55 15.39
CA THR A 107 -17.02 -10.23 15.67
C THR A 107 -17.08 -10.69 17.12
N GLU A 108 -18.27 -11.06 17.62
CA GLU A 108 -18.44 -11.60 18.96
C GLU A 108 -17.57 -12.85 19.17
N ARG A 109 -17.55 -13.74 18.19
CA ARG A 109 -16.69 -14.93 18.21
C ARG A 109 -15.20 -14.58 18.29
N GLU A 110 -14.74 -13.61 17.50
CA GLU A 110 -13.32 -13.19 17.49
C GLU A 110 -12.90 -12.53 18.81
N ARG A 111 -13.81 -11.87 19.52
CA ARG A 111 -13.53 -11.30 20.86
C ARG A 111 -13.24 -12.35 21.91
N GLY A 112 -13.83 -13.54 21.77
CA GLY A 112 -13.58 -14.69 22.67
C GLY A 112 -12.35 -15.51 22.28
N GLN A 113 -11.65 -15.18 21.21
CA GLN A 113 -10.47 -15.89 20.74
C GLN A 113 -9.18 -15.25 21.27
N TRP A 114 -8.07 -15.99 21.15
CA TRP A 114 -6.75 -15.40 21.34
C TRP A 114 -6.56 -14.20 20.41
N TYR A 115 -6.10 -13.10 20.95
CA TYR A 115 -6.09 -11.81 20.25
C TYR A 115 -5.49 -11.85 18.84
N PHE A 116 -4.36 -12.54 18.67
CA PHE A 116 -3.67 -12.61 17.38
C PHE A 116 -4.36 -13.54 16.36
N GLN A 117 -5.30 -14.40 16.80
CA GLN A 117 -5.86 -15.47 15.97
C GLN A 117 -6.49 -14.94 14.67
N ARG A 118 -7.23 -13.85 14.71
CA ARG A 118 -7.83 -13.22 13.52
C ARG A 118 -6.79 -12.68 12.53
N TYR A 119 -5.62 -12.29 13.01
CA TYR A 119 -4.51 -11.80 12.17
C TYR A 119 -3.66 -12.96 11.64
N VAL A 120 -3.50 -14.02 12.40
CA VAL A 120 -2.78 -15.24 11.98
C VAL A 120 -3.43 -15.87 10.76
N ALA A 121 -4.77 -15.87 10.68
CA ALA A 121 -5.50 -16.35 9.50
C ALA A 121 -5.19 -15.59 8.22
N GLU A 122 -4.69 -14.35 8.35
CA GLU A 122 -4.39 -13.46 7.24
C GLU A 122 -2.89 -13.39 6.91
N LEU A 123 -2.04 -14.15 7.59
CA LEU A 123 -0.60 -14.14 7.29
C LEU A 123 -0.30 -14.71 5.90
N PRO A 124 0.83 -14.28 5.27
CA PRO A 124 1.18 -14.75 3.94
C PRO A 124 1.54 -16.22 3.91
N GLY A 125 1.02 -16.93 2.92
CA GLY A 125 1.52 -18.22 2.49
C GLY A 125 2.81 -18.11 1.68
N ARG A 126 3.35 -19.24 1.22
CA ARG A 126 4.54 -19.27 0.35
C ARG A 126 4.28 -18.56 -0.98
N GLY A 127 5.12 -17.59 -1.31
CA GLY A 127 5.02 -16.81 -2.53
C GLY A 127 4.04 -15.65 -2.44
N GLU A 128 3.59 -15.27 -1.24
CA GLU A 128 2.61 -14.20 -1.02
C GLU A 128 3.20 -12.97 -0.34
N ILE A 129 2.61 -11.82 -0.69
CA ILE A 129 2.82 -10.52 -0.05
C ILE A 129 1.50 -10.08 0.56
N VAL A 130 1.49 -9.77 1.85
CA VAL A 130 0.30 -9.25 2.55
C VAL A 130 0.57 -7.86 3.08
N LEU A 131 -0.28 -6.92 2.70
CA LEU A 131 -0.24 -5.52 3.12
C LEU A 131 -1.36 -5.29 4.13
N PHE A 132 -1.02 -5.14 5.41
CA PHE A 132 -1.99 -4.87 6.48
C PHE A 132 -2.26 -3.35 6.58
N ASP A 133 -3.48 -2.90 6.25
CA ASP A 133 -3.96 -1.55 6.57
C ASP A 133 -4.54 -1.57 7.98
N ARG A 134 -3.73 -1.27 8.97
CA ARG A 134 -3.84 -1.59 10.38
C ARG A 134 -3.63 -3.10 10.66
N SER A 135 -3.21 -3.42 11.84
CA SER A 135 -2.79 -4.78 12.22
C SER A 135 -3.14 -5.09 13.67
N TRP A 136 -2.50 -6.10 14.25
CA TRP A 136 -2.58 -6.40 15.68
C TRP A 136 -2.20 -5.22 16.57
N TYR A 137 -1.53 -4.23 16.07
CA TYR A 137 -1.21 -3.00 16.79
C TYR A 137 -2.43 -2.09 17.07
N ASN A 138 -3.63 -2.44 16.57
CA ASN A 138 -4.87 -1.81 17.03
C ASN A 138 -5.01 -1.84 18.55
N ARG A 139 -4.56 -2.93 19.23
CA ARG A 139 -4.59 -3.06 20.69
C ARG A 139 -3.74 -1.99 21.38
N ALA A 140 -2.54 -1.70 20.86
CA ALA A 140 -1.67 -0.66 21.39
C ALA A 140 -2.07 0.76 20.98
N GLY A 141 -2.89 0.91 19.95
CA GLY A 141 -3.37 2.19 19.42
C GLY A 141 -4.81 2.48 19.77
N VAL A 142 -5.71 2.27 18.79
CA VAL A 142 -7.11 2.67 18.91
C VAL A 142 -7.84 1.98 20.07
N GLU A 143 -7.58 0.71 20.33
CA GLU A 143 -8.28 -0.02 21.40
C GLU A 143 -7.88 0.54 22.78
N ARG A 144 -6.59 0.82 23.00
CA ARG A 144 -6.08 1.46 24.22
C ARG A 144 -6.67 2.85 24.43
N VAL A 145 -6.59 3.70 23.42
CA VAL A 145 -6.99 5.12 23.53
C VAL A 145 -8.50 5.29 23.68
N MET A 146 -9.28 4.41 23.04
CA MET A 146 -10.75 4.46 23.08
C MET A 146 -11.36 3.64 24.22
N GLY A 147 -10.55 2.91 24.99
CA GLY A 147 -11.04 2.05 26.06
C GLY A 147 -11.77 0.80 25.58
N PHE A 148 -11.36 0.26 24.41
CA PHE A 148 -11.94 -0.98 23.86
C PHE A 148 -11.24 -2.24 24.35
N CYS A 149 -10.18 -2.11 25.13
CA CYS A 149 -9.51 -3.18 25.85
C CYS A 149 -9.24 -2.77 27.30
N THR A 150 -9.11 -3.76 28.17
CA THR A 150 -8.69 -3.57 29.56
C THR A 150 -7.21 -3.26 29.66
N ASP A 151 -6.78 -2.79 30.83
CA ASP A 151 -5.34 -2.57 31.09
C ASP A 151 -4.56 -3.89 31.03
N ASP A 152 -5.10 -4.98 31.56
CA ASP A 152 -4.48 -6.30 31.52
C ASP A 152 -4.29 -6.80 30.09
N GLU A 153 -5.31 -6.68 29.24
CA GLU A 153 -5.23 -7.05 27.82
C GLU A 153 -4.18 -6.21 27.07
N TYR A 154 -4.10 -4.92 27.40
CA TYR A 154 -3.12 -4.01 26.79
C TYR A 154 -1.69 -4.40 27.17
N TRP A 155 -1.41 -4.59 28.46
CA TRP A 155 -0.07 -4.93 28.92
C TRP A 155 0.34 -6.36 28.49
N GLU A 156 -0.61 -7.29 28.46
CA GLU A 156 -0.36 -8.62 27.93
C GLU A 156 -0.01 -8.56 26.43
N PHE A 157 -0.73 -7.75 25.65
CA PHE A 157 -0.39 -7.54 24.25
C PHE A 157 1.04 -7.01 24.07
N LEU A 158 1.44 -6.01 24.83
CA LEU A 158 2.79 -5.43 24.72
C LEU A 158 3.90 -6.44 25.07
N ARG A 159 3.65 -7.35 25.98
CA ARG A 159 4.58 -8.45 26.31
C ARG A 159 4.61 -9.53 25.25
N ALA A 160 3.44 -9.93 24.75
CA ALA A 160 3.31 -11.05 23.81
C ALA A 160 3.69 -10.66 22.36
N CYS A 161 3.49 -9.40 21.96
CA CYS A 161 3.67 -8.98 20.58
C CYS A 161 5.11 -9.17 20.06
N PRO A 162 6.19 -8.79 20.76
CA PRO A 162 7.54 -9.07 20.31
C PRO A 162 7.84 -10.57 20.14
N VAL A 163 7.32 -11.40 21.04
CA VAL A 163 7.48 -12.86 20.97
C VAL A 163 6.77 -13.43 19.74
N PHE A 164 5.54 -12.98 19.50
CA PHE A 164 4.77 -13.36 18.33
C PHE A 164 5.49 -12.98 17.02
N GLU A 165 6.00 -11.75 16.93
CA GLU A 165 6.74 -11.28 15.75
C GLU A 165 8.06 -12.04 15.55
N GLU A 166 8.77 -12.34 16.63
CA GLU A 166 10.00 -13.15 16.56
C GLU A 166 9.69 -14.56 16.02
N MET A 167 8.62 -15.19 16.48
CA MET A 167 8.18 -16.50 15.97
C MET A 167 7.88 -16.43 14.46
N LEU A 168 7.22 -15.39 13.97
CA LEU A 168 6.95 -15.20 12.55
C LEU A 168 8.25 -15.08 11.74
N ILE A 169 9.17 -14.26 12.20
CA ILE A 169 10.46 -14.02 11.52
C ILE A 169 11.31 -15.30 11.52
N ARG A 170 11.41 -15.99 12.65
CA ARG A 170 12.12 -17.28 12.74
C ARG A 170 11.50 -18.37 11.87
N SER A 171 10.21 -18.28 11.61
CA SER A 171 9.55 -19.16 10.64
C SER A 171 9.86 -18.85 9.19
N GLY A 172 10.63 -17.77 8.92
CA GLY A 172 11.03 -17.31 7.57
C GLY A 172 10.05 -16.31 6.94
N THR A 173 9.26 -15.60 7.74
CA THR A 173 8.43 -14.49 7.26
C THR A 173 9.23 -13.19 7.31
N HIS A 174 9.30 -12.48 6.19
CA HIS A 174 9.80 -11.11 6.14
C HIS A 174 8.73 -10.17 6.69
N LEU A 175 8.91 -9.69 7.91
CA LEU A 175 8.00 -8.76 8.57
C LEU A 175 8.57 -7.35 8.51
N VAL A 176 7.82 -6.39 7.95
CA VAL A 176 8.21 -4.99 7.87
C VAL A 176 7.12 -4.13 8.51
N LYS A 177 7.49 -3.26 9.45
CA LYS A 177 6.56 -2.41 10.19
C LYS A 177 6.77 -0.94 9.84
N TYR A 178 5.72 -0.26 9.37
CA TYR A 178 5.73 1.16 9.07
C TYR A 178 4.80 1.94 9.99
N TRP A 179 5.33 3.01 10.58
CA TRP A 179 4.56 4.03 11.29
C TRP A 179 4.50 5.32 10.48
N PHE A 180 3.30 5.69 10.02
CA PHE A 180 3.08 6.95 9.30
C PHE A 180 2.85 8.09 10.30
N SER A 181 3.86 8.95 10.44
CA SER A 181 3.82 10.14 11.28
C SER A 181 3.32 11.33 10.45
N VAL A 182 2.36 12.06 10.99
CA VAL A 182 1.84 13.30 10.41
C VAL A 182 1.76 14.35 11.52
N SER A 183 2.10 15.61 11.20
CA SER A 183 1.94 16.72 12.13
C SER A 183 0.47 17.00 12.43
N ASP A 184 0.19 17.64 13.56
CA ASP A 184 -1.16 18.00 13.97
C ASP A 184 -1.82 18.94 12.95
N GLU A 185 -1.10 19.95 12.52
CA GLU A 185 -1.56 20.94 11.55
C GLU A 185 -1.88 20.27 10.20
N GLN A 186 -1.04 19.35 9.76
CA GLN A 186 -1.26 18.67 8.48
C GLN A 186 -2.43 17.66 8.58
N GLN A 187 -2.61 17.00 9.72
CA GLN A 187 -3.77 16.15 9.95
C GLN A 187 -5.05 16.97 9.90
N GLU A 188 -5.09 18.12 10.59
CA GLU A 188 -6.23 19.02 10.59
C GLU A 188 -6.58 19.51 9.18
N ALA A 189 -5.60 19.96 8.43
CA ALA A 189 -5.79 20.39 7.03
C ALA A 189 -6.42 19.28 6.19
N ARG A 190 -6.00 18.02 6.40
CA ARG A 190 -6.54 16.85 5.68
C ARG A 190 -7.97 16.52 6.10
N PHE A 191 -8.33 16.69 7.36
CA PHE A 191 -9.71 16.50 7.81
C PHE A 191 -10.62 17.59 7.22
N LYS A 192 -10.20 18.86 7.24
CA LYS A 192 -10.92 19.95 6.57
C LYS A 192 -11.12 19.66 5.06
N GLU A 193 -10.09 19.18 4.38
CA GLU A 193 -10.18 18.75 2.97
C GLU A 193 -11.21 17.62 2.76
N ARG A 194 -11.25 16.62 3.66
CA ARG A 194 -12.24 15.54 3.60
C ARG A 194 -13.67 16.04 3.78
N MET A 195 -13.90 17.00 4.68
CA MET A 195 -15.22 17.60 4.91
C MET A 195 -15.75 18.34 3.69
N GLN A 196 -14.86 19.06 2.99
CA GLN A 196 -15.22 19.93 1.87
C GLN A 196 -15.32 19.17 0.53
N ASN A 197 -14.57 18.09 0.36
CA ASN A 197 -14.49 17.37 -0.90
C ASN A 197 -15.48 16.18 -0.94
N PRO A 198 -16.51 16.21 -1.84
CA PRO A 198 -17.51 15.15 -1.94
C PRO A 198 -16.90 13.77 -2.20
N PHE A 199 -15.81 13.69 -2.98
CA PHE A 199 -15.11 12.44 -3.28
C PHE A 199 -14.29 11.89 -2.10
N LYS A 200 -14.13 12.67 -1.02
CA LYS A 200 -13.33 12.30 0.17
C LYS A 200 -14.14 12.23 1.45
N ARG A 201 -15.38 12.73 1.44
CA ARG A 201 -16.25 12.79 2.64
C ARG A 201 -16.46 11.42 3.27
N TRP A 202 -16.61 10.37 2.47
CA TRP A 202 -16.78 8.99 2.94
C TRP A 202 -15.59 8.45 3.77
N LYS A 203 -14.44 9.12 3.71
CA LYS A 203 -13.23 8.76 4.50
C LYS A 203 -13.22 9.38 5.88
N LEU A 204 -14.18 10.25 6.20
CA LEU A 204 -14.29 10.86 7.50
C LEU A 204 -15.31 10.09 8.31
N SER A 205 -14.87 9.49 9.40
CA SER A 205 -15.70 8.74 10.33
C SER A 205 -15.88 9.50 11.67
N PRO A 206 -16.88 9.17 12.47
CA PRO A 206 -16.98 9.67 13.85
C PRO A 206 -15.73 9.35 14.68
N MET A 207 -15.10 8.18 14.41
CA MET A 207 -13.87 7.76 15.08
C MET A 207 -12.68 8.68 14.77
N ASP A 208 -12.58 9.20 13.53
CA ASP A 208 -11.55 10.20 13.18
C ASP A 208 -11.68 11.47 14.02
N LEU A 209 -12.92 11.91 14.32
CA LEU A 209 -13.19 13.10 15.14
C LEU A 209 -12.84 12.85 16.60
N GLU A 210 -13.15 11.67 17.13
CA GLU A 210 -12.75 11.30 18.51
C GLU A 210 -11.23 11.15 18.62
N ALA A 211 -10.57 10.53 17.64
CA ALA A 211 -9.11 10.43 17.61
C ALA A 211 -8.43 11.81 17.59
N ARG A 212 -9.04 12.80 16.92
CA ARG A 212 -8.56 14.18 16.92
C ARG A 212 -8.54 14.80 18.31
N LYS A 213 -9.61 14.59 19.10
CA LYS A 213 -9.72 15.11 20.48
C LYS A 213 -8.69 14.50 21.42
N ARG A 214 -8.18 13.29 21.11
CA ARG A 214 -7.29 12.48 21.93
C ARG A 214 -5.87 12.43 21.37
N TRP A 215 -5.40 13.54 20.78
CA TRP A 215 -4.09 13.61 20.14
C TRP A 215 -2.95 13.23 21.08
N VAL A 216 -2.99 13.71 22.33
CA VAL A 216 -1.94 13.45 23.32
C VAL A 216 -1.96 11.99 23.74
N GLU A 217 -3.13 11.41 23.99
CA GLU A 217 -3.31 10.01 24.37
C GLU A 217 -2.78 9.07 23.28
N TYR A 218 -3.08 9.37 22.03
CA TYR A 218 -2.49 8.64 20.90
C TYR A 218 -0.98 8.80 20.80
N SER A 219 -0.42 9.96 21.17
CA SER A 219 1.03 10.15 21.22
C SER A 219 1.66 9.27 22.29
N LYS A 220 1.11 9.28 23.50
CA LYS A 220 1.56 8.43 24.61
C LYS A 220 1.45 6.94 24.25
N ALA A 221 0.32 6.52 23.69
CA ALA A 221 0.11 5.13 23.28
C ALA A 221 1.14 4.68 22.23
N LYS A 222 1.43 5.53 21.24
CA LYS A 222 2.50 5.28 20.25
C LYS A 222 3.88 5.17 20.90
N ASP A 223 4.23 6.08 21.81
CA ASP A 223 5.55 6.07 22.43
C ASP A 223 5.75 4.82 23.29
N THR A 224 4.75 4.44 24.10
CA THR A 224 4.77 3.18 24.87
C THR A 224 4.81 1.96 23.95
N MET A 225 4.06 1.95 22.85
CA MET A 225 4.11 0.88 21.85
C MET A 225 5.53 0.72 21.28
N PHE A 226 6.20 1.80 20.92
CA PHE A 226 7.57 1.75 20.39
C PHE A 226 8.54 1.23 21.45
N GLU A 227 8.47 1.74 22.68
CA GLU A 227 9.31 1.30 23.78
C GLU A 227 9.31 -0.23 23.98
N HIS A 228 8.13 -0.86 23.82
CA HIS A 228 7.97 -2.30 24.06
C HIS A 228 8.12 -3.16 22.81
N THR A 229 7.95 -2.60 21.62
CA THR A 229 7.85 -3.41 20.39
C THR A 229 8.83 -3.01 19.28
N ASP A 230 9.67 -1.98 19.48
CA ASP A 230 10.77 -1.65 18.58
C ASP A 230 11.96 -2.54 18.89
N THR A 231 12.07 -3.66 18.21
CA THR A 231 13.09 -4.67 18.48
C THR A 231 14.12 -4.74 17.34
N LYS A 232 15.31 -5.26 17.64
CA LYS A 232 16.37 -5.41 16.63
C LYS A 232 15.98 -6.32 15.45
N PHE A 233 15.14 -7.32 15.70
CA PHE A 233 14.68 -8.24 14.67
C PHE A 233 13.42 -7.77 13.94
N SER A 234 12.65 -6.87 14.55
CA SER A 234 11.43 -6.28 13.97
C SER A 234 11.33 -4.79 14.34
N PRO A 235 12.15 -3.93 13.70
CA PRO A 235 12.14 -2.50 14.00
C PRO A 235 10.94 -1.78 13.41
N TRP A 236 10.56 -0.67 14.01
CA TRP A 236 9.61 0.28 13.46
C TRP A 236 10.30 1.26 12.51
N HIS A 237 9.81 1.35 11.28
CA HIS A 237 10.26 2.34 10.31
C HIS A 237 9.28 3.51 10.27
N VAL A 238 9.73 4.68 10.72
CA VAL A 238 8.89 5.89 10.73
C VAL A 238 8.92 6.58 9.39
N VAL A 239 7.74 6.78 8.80
CA VAL A 239 7.56 7.49 7.54
C VAL A 239 7.05 8.91 7.83
N ASP A 240 7.83 9.94 7.49
CA ASP A 240 7.35 11.32 7.45
C ASP A 240 6.26 11.43 6.40
N ALA A 241 5.03 11.67 6.85
CA ALA A 241 3.84 11.66 6.01
C ALA A 241 3.22 13.05 5.77
N ASP A 242 3.87 14.12 6.16
CA ASP A 242 3.36 15.47 5.91
C ASP A 242 3.27 15.76 4.40
N ASN A 243 4.22 15.29 3.63
CA ASN A 243 4.11 15.31 2.18
C ASN A 243 3.73 13.92 1.64
N LYS A 244 2.46 13.76 1.24
CA LYS A 244 1.92 12.48 0.73
C LYS A 244 2.68 11.87 -0.44
N LYS A 245 3.22 12.70 -1.37
CA LYS A 245 3.95 12.22 -2.54
C LYS A 245 5.31 11.67 -2.11
N ARG A 246 6.03 12.43 -1.29
CA ARG A 246 7.32 12.03 -0.73
C ARG A 246 7.22 10.78 0.14
N ALA A 247 6.23 10.74 1.03
CA ALA A 247 5.95 9.57 1.86
C ALA A 247 5.74 8.29 1.04
N ARG A 248 5.02 8.38 -0.08
CA ARG A 248 4.79 7.23 -0.98
C ARG A 248 6.09 6.74 -1.61
N LEU A 249 6.87 7.64 -2.19
CA LEU A 249 8.13 7.28 -2.85
C LEU A 249 9.11 6.68 -1.83
N ASN A 250 9.32 7.36 -0.70
CA ASN A 250 10.26 6.92 0.32
C ASN A 250 9.87 5.57 0.94
N CYS A 251 8.58 5.38 1.24
CA CYS A 251 8.11 4.13 1.82
C CYS A 251 8.25 2.96 0.84
N ILE A 252 7.94 3.16 -0.45
CA ILE A 252 8.11 2.11 -1.47
C ILE A 252 9.58 1.80 -1.68
N HIS A 253 10.43 2.83 -1.79
CA HIS A 253 11.87 2.66 -1.93
C HIS A 253 12.45 1.85 -0.76
N HIS A 254 12.13 2.24 0.47
CA HIS A 254 12.57 1.52 1.66
C HIS A 254 12.05 0.07 1.71
N LEU A 255 10.80 -0.18 1.30
CA LEU A 255 10.26 -1.55 1.24
C LEU A 255 11.08 -2.44 0.29
N LEU A 256 11.50 -1.90 -0.85
CA LEU A 256 12.34 -2.61 -1.81
C LEU A 256 13.73 -2.94 -1.25
N GLU A 257 14.23 -2.15 -0.29
CA GLU A 257 15.50 -2.44 0.40
C GLU A 257 15.35 -3.49 1.52
N GLN A 258 14.14 -3.62 2.12
CA GLN A 258 13.90 -4.55 3.23
C GLN A 258 13.76 -6.01 2.79
N VAL A 259 13.35 -6.25 1.56
CA VAL A 259 13.16 -7.61 1.04
C VAL A 259 14.18 -7.85 -0.06
N PRO A 260 15.20 -8.71 0.17
CA PRO A 260 16.21 -8.97 -0.85
C PRO A 260 15.56 -9.61 -2.07
N TYR A 261 15.77 -9.02 -3.25
CA TYR A 261 15.32 -9.56 -4.52
C TYR A 261 16.38 -9.32 -5.60
N ARG A 262 16.27 -10.06 -6.69
CA ARG A 262 17.10 -9.91 -7.88
C ARG A 262 16.23 -9.74 -9.11
N ASP A 263 16.76 -9.07 -10.12
CA ASP A 263 16.11 -9.02 -11.43
C ASP A 263 16.08 -10.44 -12.01
N MET A 264 14.89 -10.94 -12.25
CA MET A 264 14.69 -12.22 -12.90
C MET A 264 14.41 -11.97 -14.37
N SER A 265 15.17 -12.64 -15.24
CA SER A 265 14.85 -12.61 -16.65
C SER A 265 13.43 -13.12 -16.86
N PRO A 266 12.56 -12.34 -17.56
CA PRO A 266 11.19 -12.79 -17.79
C PRO A 266 11.23 -14.11 -18.57
N ILE A 267 10.44 -15.09 -18.11
CA ILE A 267 10.24 -16.33 -18.85
C ILE A 267 9.55 -15.94 -20.17
N GLN A 268 10.26 -16.11 -21.27
CA GLN A 268 9.71 -15.89 -22.60
C GLN A 268 8.88 -17.12 -22.97
N PHE A 269 7.56 -16.98 -22.95
CA PHE A 269 6.69 -17.98 -23.53
C PHE A 269 6.44 -17.62 -25.00
N PRO A 270 6.76 -18.50 -25.96
CA PRO A 270 6.36 -18.26 -27.33
C PRO A 270 4.82 -18.24 -27.40
N LEU A 271 4.27 -17.21 -28.02
CA LEU A 271 2.82 -17.14 -28.23
C LEU A 271 2.42 -18.28 -29.21
N PRO A 272 1.58 -19.23 -28.81
CA PRO A 272 1.16 -20.28 -29.70
C PRO A 272 0.35 -19.70 -30.87
N PRO A 273 0.41 -20.31 -32.05
CA PRO A 273 -0.39 -19.88 -33.19
C PRO A 273 -1.89 -19.93 -32.84
N ARG A 274 -2.67 -19.07 -33.46
CA ARG A 274 -4.13 -19.12 -33.33
C ARG A 274 -4.64 -20.49 -33.80
N GLN A 275 -5.61 -21.02 -33.07
CA GLN A 275 -6.33 -22.21 -33.53
C GLN A 275 -7.04 -21.87 -34.85
N SER A 276 -6.89 -22.73 -35.85
CA SER A 276 -7.65 -22.63 -37.12
C SER A 276 -9.15 -22.80 -36.84
N GLU A 277 -9.98 -22.21 -37.69
CA GLU A 277 -11.42 -22.37 -37.58
C GLU A 277 -11.81 -23.86 -37.74
N THR A 278 -12.51 -24.36 -36.70
CA THR A 278 -12.91 -25.79 -36.60
C THR A 278 -14.37 -26.03 -37.02
N GLY A 279 -14.94 -25.12 -37.82
CA GLY A 279 -16.37 -25.16 -38.20
C GLY A 279 -17.35 -24.69 -37.12
N TYR A 280 -16.85 -24.22 -35.93
CA TYR A 280 -17.69 -23.65 -34.91
C TYR A 280 -18.32 -22.31 -35.34
N LYS A 281 -19.64 -22.24 -35.36
CA LYS A 281 -20.37 -21.00 -35.64
C LYS A 281 -20.77 -20.33 -34.34
N ARG A 282 -20.25 -19.14 -34.09
CA ARG A 282 -20.67 -18.33 -32.92
C ARG A 282 -22.16 -17.94 -33.02
N PRO A 283 -22.88 -17.86 -31.87
CA PRO A 283 -24.22 -17.28 -31.83
C PRO A 283 -24.21 -15.85 -32.37
N LYS A 284 -25.34 -15.44 -32.97
CA LYS A 284 -25.50 -14.07 -33.48
C LYS A 284 -25.36 -13.06 -32.30
N LYS A 285 -24.79 -11.88 -32.57
CA LYS A 285 -24.70 -10.81 -31.56
C LYS A 285 -26.05 -10.44 -30.98
N SER A 286 -27.14 -10.51 -31.80
CA SER A 286 -28.49 -10.24 -31.36
C SER A 286 -29.05 -11.19 -30.30
N SER A 287 -28.44 -12.35 -30.10
CA SER A 287 -28.81 -13.30 -29.04
C SER A 287 -28.05 -13.08 -27.72
N GLN A 288 -27.27 -12.00 -27.61
CA GLN A 288 -26.45 -11.68 -26.44
C GLN A 288 -26.74 -10.26 -25.95
N HIS A 289 -26.66 -10.05 -24.65
CA HIS A 289 -26.82 -8.74 -24.04
C HIS A 289 -25.47 -8.02 -24.01
N PHE A 290 -25.23 -7.13 -24.95
CA PHE A 290 -24.02 -6.29 -24.98
C PHE A 290 -24.21 -5.05 -24.14
N VAL A 291 -23.16 -4.65 -23.44
CA VAL A 291 -23.11 -3.32 -22.81
C VAL A 291 -23.17 -2.27 -23.92
N PRO A 292 -24.07 -1.28 -23.84
CA PRO A 292 -24.16 -0.22 -24.85
C PRO A 292 -22.83 0.52 -25.00
N ALA A 293 -22.38 0.74 -26.21
CA ALA A 293 -21.25 1.61 -26.51
C ALA A 293 -21.71 3.07 -26.43
N ILE A 294 -21.43 3.72 -25.32
CA ILE A 294 -21.80 5.12 -25.10
C ILE A 294 -20.62 6.05 -25.37
N TYR A 295 -19.38 5.52 -25.37
CA TYR A 295 -18.12 6.25 -25.56
C TYR A 295 -17.34 5.71 -26.76
#